data_7573ec912a2c827f0ec52d2547a85142
#
_entry.id   7573ec912a2c827f0ec52d2547a85142
#
_cell.length_a   1.000
_cell.length_b   1.000
_cell.length_c   1.000
_cell.angle_alpha   90.00
_cell.angle_beta   90.00
_cell.angle_gamma   90.00
#
_symmetry.space_group_name_H-M   'P 1'
#
loop_
_entity.id
_entity.type
_entity.pdbx_description
1 polymer ?
#
loop_
_entity_poly.entity_id
_entity_poly.type
_entity_poly.pdbx_seq_one_letter_code
_entity_poly.pdbx_strand_id
1 'polypeptide(L)'
;MKIGKILAVAAVATVFASCSNEEELANVGKSESNAIRFAGISGLSDTRTTPIGTTNLTSTNFDVMAFMSADNALFMGGKHEAGHSDHGVKIVYNTGWNYEDKSQQAYWPTTGDVDFYAVSPAFTDELVYYSFAYDMTSDAKTITYATADEYKTGATNHDVMYAVAKGRNKANNGTSPVQMKFKHILSQVVFKAKTTSSILEVDVQSVKIHNFAVGGKFTLPEEDPKMSDWTLFPLMGAYTVKLNAANVKTNDAVVDLSDMNSPMMMIPQQLTKWSTYSAGTAVPKIEADGKKECYLEISMKLKQNDSYLIGSAAEYKTVYVPFDNATGWEPGKRYIYTLIFGGGYDDQGEPILSPITFNAATADWVDAAGTDVNIK
;
A
#
# COMPACT_ATOMS: atom_id res chain seq x y z
N MET A 1 51.78 -13.89 87.81
CA MET A 1 52.92 -13.70 86.91
C MET A 1 52.63 -14.45 85.60
N LYS A 2 52.75 -13.77 84.52
CA LYS A 2 52.59 -14.19 83.06
C LYS A 2 51.20 -14.29 82.53
N ILE A 3 50.96 -13.30 81.86
CA ILE A 3 49.99 -12.94 80.82
C ILE A 3 50.10 -13.90 79.63
N GLY A 4 49.04 -14.53 79.30
CA GLY A 4 48.89 -15.23 78.01
C GLY A 4 47.81 -14.54 77.14
N LYS A 5 48.28 -13.88 76.10
CA LYS A 5 47.40 -13.23 75.15
C LYS A 5 46.69 -14.29 74.31
N ILE A 6 45.35 -14.37 74.40
CA ILE A 6 44.53 -15.12 73.47
C ILE A 6 44.16 -14.14 72.40
N LEU A 7 44.64 -14.41 71.19
CA LEU A 7 44.25 -13.72 69.96
C LEU A 7 42.88 -14.25 69.54
N ALA A 8 41.84 -13.46 69.72
CA ALA A 8 40.54 -13.76 69.17
C ALA A 8 40.56 -13.35 67.65
N VAL A 9 40.60 -14.36 66.80
CA VAL A 9 40.39 -14.15 65.39
C VAL A 9 38.89 -13.98 65.22
N ALA A 10 38.46 -12.73 65.05
CA ALA A 10 37.11 -12.44 64.63
C ALA A 10 37.00 -12.83 63.14
N ALA A 11 36.35 -13.99 62.86
CA ALA A 11 35.92 -14.31 61.53
C ALA A 11 34.78 -13.33 61.15
N VAL A 12 35.10 -12.34 60.38
CA VAL A 12 34.11 -11.52 59.71
C VAL A 12 33.52 -12.40 58.60
N ALA A 13 32.39 -13.01 58.88
CA ALA A 13 31.54 -13.56 57.89
C ALA A 13 30.98 -12.38 57.09
N THR A 14 31.64 -12.02 56.01
CA THR A 14 31.04 -11.21 54.97
C THR A 14 29.92 -12.03 54.38
N VAL A 15 28.71 -11.77 54.82
CA VAL A 15 27.49 -12.14 54.14
C VAL A 15 27.56 -11.34 52.85
N PHE A 16 28.00 -12.00 51.79
CA PHE A 16 27.67 -11.55 50.45
C PHE A 16 26.16 -11.71 50.34
N ALA A 17 25.43 -10.65 50.67
CA ALA A 17 24.12 -10.48 50.17
C ALA A 17 24.31 -10.48 48.64
N SER A 18 24.05 -11.60 48.03
CA SER A 18 23.76 -11.72 46.61
C SER A 18 22.52 -10.91 46.37
N CYS A 19 22.65 -9.57 46.42
CA CYS A 19 21.71 -8.73 45.68
C CYS A 19 21.94 -9.11 44.25
N SER A 20 20.92 -9.69 43.66
CA SER A 20 20.91 -10.14 42.31
C SER A 20 21.38 -9.01 41.38
N ASN A 21 22.62 -9.10 40.94
CA ASN A 21 23.14 -8.25 39.85
C ASN A 21 22.34 -8.40 38.55
N GLU A 22 21.42 -9.31 38.53
CA GLU A 22 20.51 -9.48 37.37
C GLU A 22 19.59 -8.28 37.19
N GLU A 23 19.03 -7.69 38.24
CA GLU A 23 18.23 -6.46 38.13
C GLU A 23 19.08 -5.24 37.78
N GLU A 24 20.29 -5.15 38.26
CA GLU A 24 21.19 -4.04 37.99
C GLU A 24 21.77 -4.15 36.55
N LEU A 25 22.13 -5.36 36.13
CA LEU A 25 22.49 -5.65 34.74
C LEU A 25 21.33 -5.45 33.78
N ALA A 26 20.12 -5.86 34.17
CA ALA A 26 18.90 -5.60 33.42
C ALA A 26 18.59 -4.10 33.29
N ASN A 27 18.89 -3.32 34.34
CA ASN A 27 18.70 -1.86 34.34
C ASN A 27 19.79 -1.11 33.57
N VAL A 28 21.04 -1.59 33.58
CA VAL A 28 22.13 -0.99 32.78
C VAL A 28 21.85 -1.16 31.29
N GLY A 29 21.27 -2.30 30.85
CA GLY A 29 20.81 -2.51 29.49
C GLY A 29 19.64 -1.60 29.09
N LYS A 30 18.81 -1.20 30.06
CA LYS A 30 17.60 -0.36 29.86
C LYS A 30 17.83 1.13 30.04
N SER A 31 19.08 1.61 30.05
CA SER A 31 19.34 3.04 30.13
C SER A 31 18.81 3.78 28.89
N GLU A 32 18.32 5.01 29.04
CA GLU A 32 17.85 5.86 27.94
C GLU A 32 18.90 6.02 26.82
N SER A 33 20.20 5.97 27.18
CA SER A 33 21.31 6.00 26.23
C SER A 33 21.43 4.71 25.39
N ASN A 34 20.76 3.63 25.78
CA ASN A 34 20.76 2.33 25.10
C ASN A 34 19.41 2.04 24.41
N ALA A 35 18.42 2.90 24.58
CA ALA A 35 17.09 2.73 23.99
C ALA A 35 17.15 2.83 22.46
N ILE A 36 16.46 1.92 21.81
CA ILE A 36 16.23 1.99 20.36
C ILE A 36 15.14 3.01 20.11
N ARG A 37 15.42 3.95 19.20
CA ARG A 37 14.49 4.99 18.78
C ARG A 37 14.27 4.87 17.27
N PHE A 38 13.13 5.34 16.80
CA PHE A 38 12.78 5.30 15.39
C PHE A 38 12.50 6.69 14.84
N ALA A 39 12.72 6.87 13.55
CA ALA A 39 12.24 8.00 12.77
C ALA A 39 11.65 7.46 11.45
N GLY A 40 10.38 7.73 11.23
CA GLY A 40 9.72 7.43 9.95
C GLY A 40 10.03 8.54 8.94
N ILE A 41 10.47 8.15 7.75
CA ILE A 41 10.71 9.06 6.63
C ILE A 41 9.99 8.45 5.44
N SER A 42 9.06 9.20 4.81
CA SER A 42 8.58 8.81 3.49
C SER A 42 9.56 9.35 2.44
N GLY A 43 9.89 8.53 1.47
CA GLY A 43 10.84 8.88 0.41
C GLY A 43 10.32 9.92 -0.59
N LEU A 44 9.10 10.44 -0.39
CA LEU A 44 8.40 11.29 -1.34
C LEU A 44 8.07 12.64 -0.72
N SER A 45 8.30 13.70 -1.49
CA SER A 45 7.88 15.06 -1.15
C SER A 45 6.36 15.18 -1.22
N ASP A 46 5.81 16.05 -0.39
CA ASP A 46 4.39 16.41 -0.29
C ASP A 46 3.67 16.51 -1.62
N THR A 47 2.63 15.72 -1.82
CA THR A 47 1.63 15.97 -2.84
C THR A 47 0.22 15.70 -2.35
N ARG A 48 -0.68 16.58 -2.75
CA ARG A 48 -2.00 16.91 -2.23
C ARG A 48 -3.11 15.86 -2.33
N THR A 49 -2.82 14.59 -2.30
CA THR A 49 -3.84 13.55 -2.35
C THR A 49 -3.54 12.48 -1.33
N THR A 50 -4.55 11.89 -0.78
CA THR A 50 -4.60 10.90 0.32
C THR A 50 -3.60 9.72 0.33
N PRO A 51 -2.61 9.59 -0.56
CA PRO A 51 -1.46 8.72 -0.32
C PRO A 51 -0.69 9.16 0.91
N ILE A 52 -0.14 8.21 1.63
CA ILE A 52 0.68 8.49 2.79
C ILE A 52 1.98 9.15 2.33
N GLY A 53 2.00 10.48 2.33
CA GLY A 53 3.21 11.27 2.13
C GLY A 53 3.91 11.58 3.44
N THR A 54 4.99 12.37 3.39
CA THR A 54 5.75 12.77 4.59
C THR A 54 4.87 13.44 5.65
N THR A 55 3.87 14.22 5.24
CA THR A 55 2.94 14.91 6.14
C THR A 55 1.87 13.98 6.73
N ASN A 56 1.51 12.91 6.04
CA ASN A 56 0.46 12.00 6.49
C ASN A 56 1.01 10.78 7.22
N LEU A 57 2.29 10.44 7.06
CA LEU A 57 2.93 9.35 7.80
C LEU A 57 2.80 9.56 9.32
N THR A 58 2.92 10.80 9.77
CA THR A 58 2.76 11.17 11.19
C THR A 58 1.35 10.94 11.74
N SER A 59 0.33 10.87 10.87
CA SER A 59 -1.05 10.59 11.27
C SER A 59 -1.42 9.12 11.18
N THR A 60 -0.72 8.33 10.36
CA THR A 60 -1.01 6.90 10.16
C THR A 60 -0.21 6.00 11.07
N ASN A 61 0.91 6.53 11.63
CA ASN A 61 1.82 5.78 12.47
C ASN A 61 2.38 4.52 11.76
N PHE A 62 3.13 3.68 12.45
CA PHE A 62 3.63 2.43 11.87
C PHE A 62 3.93 1.40 12.96
N ASP A 63 3.92 0.14 12.56
CA ASP A 63 4.35 -0.97 13.40
C ASP A 63 5.72 -1.46 12.99
N VAL A 64 6.54 -1.87 13.98
CA VAL A 64 7.90 -2.37 13.76
C VAL A 64 8.07 -3.74 14.38
N MET A 65 8.63 -4.66 13.61
CA MET A 65 9.21 -5.90 14.10
C MET A 65 10.71 -5.90 13.86
N ALA A 66 11.45 -6.59 14.70
CA ALA A 66 12.88 -6.72 14.53
C ALA A 66 13.36 -8.14 14.82
N PHE A 67 14.43 -8.52 14.13
CA PHE A 67 15.04 -9.84 14.20
C PHE A 67 16.55 -9.69 14.34
N MET A 68 17.19 -10.64 15.03
CA MET A 68 18.63 -10.73 15.03
C MET A 68 19.12 -11.08 13.63
N SER A 69 20.07 -10.33 13.10
CA SER A 69 20.55 -10.54 11.71
C SER A 69 21.26 -11.88 11.51
N ALA A 70 21.80 -12.46 12.58
CA ALA A 70 22.61 -13.68 12.51
C ALA A 70 21.76 -14.96 12.31
N ASP A 71 20.61 -15.06 12.94
CA ASP A 71 19.81 -16.28 13.02
C ASP A 71 18.29 -16.03 12.79
N ASN A 72 17.92 -14.79 12.45
CA ASN A 72 16.53 -14.35 12.29
C ASN A 72 15.64 -14.60 13.51
N ALA A 73 16.24 -14.70 14.71
CA ALA A 73 15.48 -14.80 15.95
C ALA A 73 14.71 -13.51 16.22
N LEU A 74 13.44 -13.63 16.65
CA LEU A 74 12.61 -12.47 16.99
C LEU A 74 13.26 -11.69 18.12
N PHE A 75 13.55 -10.42 17.88
CA PHE A 75 14.16 -9.51 18.85
C PHE A 75 13.14 -8.51 19.42
N MET A 76 12.26 -7.96 18.57
CA MET A 76 11.25 -6.98 18.95
C MET A 76 9.98 -7.21 18.17
N GLY A 77 8.85 -7.00 18.80
CA GLY A 77 7.54 -7.36 18.32
C GLY A 77 7.05 -8.56 19.12
N GLY A 78 5.83 -8.52 19.57
CA GLY A 78 5.26 -9.54 20.44
C GLY A 78 4.29 -10.44 19.70
N LYS A 79 4.05 -11.60 20.25
CA LYS A 79 2.90 -12.41 19.88
C LYS A 79 1.65 -11.72 20.39
N HIS A 80 0.73 -11.42 19.50
CA HIS A 80 -0.61 -11.05 19.89
C HIS A 80 -1.40 -12.26 20.38
N GLU A 81 -2.48 -11.97 21.13
CA GLU A 81 -3.39 -13.00 21.63
C GLU A 81 -3.92 -13.88 20.50
N ALA A 82 -4.30 -15.11 20.84
CA ALA A 82 -4.72 -16.12 19.89
C ALA A 82 -5.79 -15.61 18.91
N GLY A 83 -5.48 -15.61 17.62
CA GLY A 83 -6.37 -15.19 16.54
C GLY A 83 -5.97 -13.91 15.82
N HIS A 84 -4.98 -13.18 16.31
CA HIS A 84 -4.41 -11.99 15.64
C HIS A 84 -3.01 -12.30 15.11
N SER A 85 -2.69 -11.76 13.94
CA SER A 85 -1.33 -11.80 13.41
C SER A 85 -0.40 -10.96 14.31
N ASP A 86 0.87 -11.34 14.39
CA ASP A 86 1.87 -10.49 15.07
C ASP A 86 2.00 -9.18 14.31
N HIS A 87 1.71 -8.05 14.97
CA HIS A 87 1.67 -6.74 14.33
C HIS A 87 2.93 -5.91 14.59
N GLY A 88 3.80 -6.37 15.47
CA GLY A 88 4.96 -5.60 15.88
C GLY A 88 4.64 -4.59 16.98
N VAL A 89 5.60 -3.71 17.24
CA VAL A 89 5.49 -2.64 18.22
C VAL A 89 5.04 -1.37 17.54
N LYS A 90 3.97 -0.77 18.03
CA LYS A 90 3.40 0.43 17.44
C LYS A 90 4.19 1.68 17.81
N ILE A 91 4.58 2.42 16.79
CA ILE A 91 5.29 3.68 16.88
C ILE A 91 4.37 4.81 16.41
N VAL A 92 4.14 5.77 17.30
CA VAL A 92 3.23 6.90 17.09
C VAL A 92 3.98 8.22 17.06
N TYR A 93 3.43 9.20 16.38
CA TYR A 93 3.98 10.54 16.30
C TYR A 93 3.27 11.50 17.27
N ASN A 94 4.02 11.95 18.29
CA ASN A 94 3.60 12.98 19.24
C ASN A 94 4.79 13.91 19.46
N THR A 95 4.87 15.06 18.81
CA THR A 95 6.05 15.95 18.83
C THR A 95 7.36 15.28 18.37
N GLY A 96 7.32 14.01 18.02
CA GLY A 96 8.38 13.10 17.59
C GLY A 96 7.88 11.66 17.62
N TRP A 97 8.64 10.75 17.00
CA TRP A 97 8.31 9.33 16.98
C TRP A 97 8.58 8.67 18.32
N ASN A 98 7.60 7.99 18.89
CA ASN A 98 7.66 7.36 20.20
C ASN A 98 6.96 6.01 20.19
N TYR A 99 7.35 5.13 21.10
CA TYR A 99 6.57 3.93 21.39
C TYR A 99 5.18 4.34 21.93
N GLU A 100 4.11 3.79 21.40
CA GLU A 100 2.75 3.99 21.95
C GLU A 100 2.69 3.45 23.38
N ASP A 101 3.18 2.23 23.56
CA ASP A 101 3.35 1.61 24.87
C ASP A 101 4.86 1.59 25.24
N LYS A 102 5.24 2.43 26.21
CA LYS A 102 6.61 2.51 26.68
C LYS A 102 7.15 1.22 27.31
N SER A 103 6.27 0.32 27.75
CA SER A 103 6.69 -0.98 28.28
C SER A 103 7.28 -1.89 27.19
N GLN A 104 6.98 -1.61 25.92
CA GLN A 104 7.50 -2.30 24.75
C GLN A 104 8.79 -1.69 24.20
N GLN A 105 9.30 -0.65 24.85
CA GLN A 105 10.54 0.00 24.42
C GLN A 105 11.69 -1.01 24.38
N ALA A 106 12.31 -1.15 23.22
CA ALA A 106 13.46 -2.02 23.02
C ALA A 106 14.79 -1.31 23.28
N TYR A 107 15.81 -2.09 23.58
CA TYR A 107 17.17 -1.62 23.87
C TYR A 107 18.16 -2.40 22.99
N TRP A 108 19.24 -1.72 22.58
CA TRP A 108 20.27 -2.37 21.79
C TRP A 108 20.85 -3.59 22.49
N PRO A 109 20.99 -4.73 21.79
CA PRO A 109 21.69 -5.87 22.33
C PRO A 109 23.18 -5.52 22.58
N THR A 110 23.81 -6.21 23.48
CA THR A 110 25.25 -6.02 23.78
C THR A 110 26.14 -6.48 22.64
N THR A 111 25.66 -7.43 21.85
CA THR A 111 26.36 -8.00 20.68
C THR A 111 25.36 -8.34 19.58
N GLY A 112 25.85 -8.32 18.34
CA GLY A 112 25.05 -8.67 17.16
C GLY A 112 24.33 -7.47 16.55
N ASP A 113 23.85 -7.70 15.35
CA ASP A 113 23.11 -6.74 14.56
C ASP A 113 21.61 -7.10 14.55
N VAL A 114 20.78 -6.09 14.34
CA VAL A 114 19.31 -6.20 14.32
C VAL A 114 18.81 -5.68 13.00
N ASP A 115 17.90 -6.44 12.40
CA ASP A 115 17.16 -6.10 11.20
C ASP A 115 15.76 -5.65 11.57
N PHE A 116 15.39 -4.43 11.16
CA PHE A 116 14.08 -3.83 11.42
C PHE A 116 13.21 -3.84 10.18
N TYR A 117 11.94 -4.19 10.37
CA TYR A 117 10.90 -4.19 9.35
C TYR A 117 9.70 -3.42 9.88
N ALA A 118 9.23 -2.47 9.11
CA ALA A 118 8.08 -1.64 9.51
C ALA A 118 7.01 -1.62 8.41
N VAL A 119 5.76 -1.48 8.84
CA VAL A 119 4.59 -1.36 7.98
C VAL A 119 3.76 -0.16 8.43
N SER A 120 3.34 0.66 7.50
CA SER A 120 2.40 1.79 7.71
C SER A 120 1.22 1.66 6.73
N PRO A 121 -0.02 1.97 7.15
CA PRO A 121 -0.44 2.42 8.48
C PRO A 121 -0.18 1.39 9.57
N ALA A 122 -0.03 1.87 10.82
CA ALA A 122 -0.03 0.98 11.97
C ALA A 122 -1.31 0.17 12.02
N PHE A 123 -1.20 -1.07 12.46
CA PHE A 123 -2.34 -1.98 12.52
C PHE A 123 -3.46 -1.42 13.41
N THR A 124 -4.69 -1.62 12.95
CA THR A 124 -5.91 -1.46 13.72
C THR A 124 -6.85 -2.63 13.43
N ASP A 125 -7.76 -2.93 14.34
CA ASP A 125 -8.74 -3.99 14.14
C ASP A 125 -9.58 -3.80 12.86
N GLU A 126 -9.80 -2.57 12.45
CA GLU A 126 -10.51 -2.23 11.21
C GLU A 126 -9.72 -2.65 9.96
N LEU A 127 -8.40 -2.51 9.98
CA LEU A 127 -7.54 -2.87 8.83
C LEU A 127 -7.50 -4.37 8.57
N VAL A 128 -7.67 -5.22 9.59
CA VAL A 128 -7.71 -6.68 9.44
C VAL A 128 -8.89 -7.12 8.61
N TYR A 129 -10.01 -6.45 8.74
CA TYR A 129 -11.25 -6.83 8.05
C TYR A 129 -11.31 -6.37 6.60
N TYR A 130 -10.56 -5.31 6.24
CA TYR A 130 -10.84 -4.59 5.02
C TYR A 130 -9.82 -4.80 3.90
N SER A 131 -8.52 -4.84 4.15
CA SER A 131 -7.60 -4.78 3.02
C SER A 131 -6.25 -5.46 3.20
N PHE A 132 -5.69 -5.57 4.39
CA PHE A 132 -4.40 -6.21 4.51
C PHE A 132 -4.19 -6.98 5.83
N ALA A 133 -3.38 -8.01 5.73
CA ALA A 133 -2.76 -8.69 6.87
C ALA A 133 -1.29 -8.90 6.52
N TYR A 134 -0.42 -8.87 7.51
CA TYR A 134 1.00 -9.11 7.31
C TYR A 134 1.53 -10.15 8.29
N ASP A 135 2.49 -10.95 7.83
CA ASP A 135 3.21 -11.92 8.63
C ASP A 135 4.71 -11.59 8.57
N MET A 136 5.23 -11.11 9.70
CA MET A 136 6.62 -10.70 9.82
C MET A 136 7.46 -11.75 10.57
N THR A 137 6.85 -12.86 10.98
CA THR A 137 7.51 -13.87 11.82
C THR A 137 8.26 -14.93 11.03
N SER A 138 7.93 -15.10 9.75
CA SER A 138 8.59 -16.03 8.85
C SER A 138 9.86 -15.43 8.24
N ASP A 139 10.72 -16.27 7.69
CA ASP A 139 11.91 -15.81 6.95
C ASP A 139 11.55 -14.89 5.78
N ALA A 140 10.40 -15.13 5.18
CA ALA A 140 9.89 -14.38 4.04
C ALA A 140 9.10 -13.13 4.44
N LYS A 141 9.57 -12.23 5.26
CA LYS A 141 8.86 -11.00 5.66
C LYS A 141 7.90 -10.51 4.58
N THR A 142 6.60 -10.68 4.81
CA THR A 142 5.58 -10.48 3.76
C THR A 142 4.39 -9.68 4.25
N ILE A 143 3.75 -8.96 3.33
CA ILE A 143 2.46 -8.29 3.53
C ILE A 143 1.44 -8.98 2.64
N THR A 144 0.33 -9.41 3.19
CA THR A 144 -0.83 -9.86 2.41
C THR A 144 -1.79 -8.69 2.24
N TYR A 145 -2.23 -8.46 1.02
CA TYR A 145 -3.13 -7.36 0.69
C TYR A 145 -4.24 -7.83 -0.24
N ALA A 146 -5.43 -7.26 -0.06
CA ALA A 146 -6.55 -7.44 -0.97
C ALA A 146 -7.22 -6.09 -1.25
N THR A 147 -7.47 -5.82 -2.53
CA THR A 147 -8.23 -4.65 -2.99
C THR A 147 -9.71 -4.92 -2.80
N ALA A 148 -10.41 -4.06 -2.08
CA ALA A 148 -11.86 -4.08 -1.97
C ALA A 148 -12.50 -3.11 -2.97
N ASP A 149 -13.66 -3.45 -3.52
CA ASP A 149 -14.49 -2.50 -4.25
C ASP A 149 -15.19 -1.57 -3.25
N GLU A 150 -14.58 -0.42 -2.97
CA GLU A 150 -15.04 0.55 -1.97
C GLU A 150 -16.47 1.02 -2.21
N TYR A 151 -16.83 1.25 -3.47
CA TYR A 151 -18.16 1.71 -3.84
C TYR A 151 -19.24 0.68 -3.51
N LYS A 152 -18.91 -0.60 -3.68
CA LYS A 152 -19.83 -1.70 -3.46
C LYS A 152 -19.89 -2.14 -2.00
N THR A 153 -18.78 -2.12 -1.30
CA THR A 153 -18.64 -2.69 0.05
C THR A 153 -18.60 -1.64 1.15
N GLY A 154 -18.37 -0.37 0.80
CA GLY A 154 -18.10 0.70 1.78
C GLY A 154 -16.74 0.56 2.48
N ALA A 155 -15.93 -0.43 2.10
CA ALA A 155 -14.59 -0.60 2.62
C ALA A 155 -13.65 0.45 2.03
N THR A 156 -12.64 0.85 2.80
CA THR A 156 -11.60 1.78 2.34
C THR A 156 -10.33 1.01 2.01
N ASN A 157 -9.79 1.20 0.80
CA ASN A 157 -8.49 0.70 0.46
C ASN A 157 -7.42 1.64 1.02
N HIS A 158 -6.51 1.08 1.79
CA HIS A 158 -5.44 1.84 2.41
C HIS A 158 -4.20 1.83 1.53
N ASP A 159 -3.53 2.96 1.49
CA ASP A 159 -2.17 3.03 0.97
C ASP A 159 -1.23 2.37 1.98
N VAL A 160 -0.58 1.30 1.56
CA VAL A 160 0.31 0.52 2.42
C VAL A 160 1.75 0.77 2.01
N MET A 161 2.56 1.06 3.02
CA MET A 161 4.00 1.26 2.88
C MET A 161 4.78 0.31 3.78
N TYR A 162 6.00 0.03 3.41
CA TYR A 162 6.96 -0.71 4.23
C TYR A 162 8.29 0.00 4.31
N ALA A 163 9.06 -0.32 5.35
CA ALA A 163 10.45 0.10 5.47
C ALA A 163 11.31 -1.04 6.02
N VAL A 164 12.54 -1.14 5.55
CA VAL A 164 13.54 -2.11 5.99
C VAL A 164 14.82 -1.39 6.37
N ALA A 165 15.39 -1.74 7.53
CA ALA A 165 16.67 -1.22 7.99
C ALA A 165 17.49 -2.35 8.60
N LYS A 166 18.39 -2.92 7.81
CA LYS A 166 19.21 -4.08 8.22
C LYS A 166 20.55 -3.74 8.83
N GLY A 167 21.11 -4.68 9.56
CA GLY A 167 22.48 -4.62 10.11
C GLY A 167 22.67 -3.48 11.09
N ARG A 168 21.66 -3.15 11.89
CA ARG A 168 21.71 -2.05 12.83
C ARG A 168 22.19 -2.52 14.20
N ASN A 169 23.07 -1.75 14.80
CA ASN A 169 23.55 -1.98 16.16
C ASN A 169 23.86 -0.64 16.85
N LYS A 170 24.15 -0.69 18.14
CA LYS A 170 24.50 0.52 18.89
C LYS A 170 25.74 1.23 18.35
N ALA A 171 26.72 0.50 17.85
CA ALA A 171 27.97 1.08 17.37
C ALA A 171 27.79 1.89 16.09
N ASN A 172 26.96 1.40 15.13
CA ASN A 172 26.71 2.12 13.88
C ASN A 172 25.53 3.09 13.93
N ASN A 173 24.61 2.92 14.87
CA ASN A 173 23.45 3.80 15.03
C ASN A 173 23.62 4.85 16.14
N GLY A 174 24.42 4.54 17.16
CA GLY A 174 24.66 5.42 18.31
C GLY A 174 23.38 5.71 19.10
N THR A 175 23.14 6.99 19.37
CA THR A 175 21.90 7.50 19.97
C THR A 175 20.89 8.02 18.93
N SER A 176 21.25 7.96 17.64
CA SER A 176 20.38 8.41 16.55
C SER A 176 19.22 7.44 16.35
N PRO A 177 18.03 7.93 16.01
CA PRO A 177 16.92 7.06 15.67
C PRO A 177 17.23 6.18 14.44
N VAL A 178 16.76 4.94 14.44
CA VAL A 178 16.76 4.07 13.25
C VAL A 178 15.86 4.72 12.19
N GLN A 179 16.43 5.01 11.03
CA GLN A 179 15.71 5.67 9.95
C GLN A 179 14.90 4.64 9.18
N MET A 180 13.58 4.67 9.35
CA MET A 180 12.65 3.83 8.61
C MET A 180 12.19 4.58 7.36
N LYS A 181 12.81 4.26 6.21
CA LYS A 181 12.52 4.88 4.92
C LYS A 181 11.37 4.13 4.25
N PHE A 182 10.17 4.70 4.35
CA PHE A 182 8.97 4.07 3.84
C PHE A 182 8.85 4.18 2.32
N LYS A 183 8.42 3.09 1.70
CA LYS A 183 8.17 2.93 0.27
C LYS A 183 6.78 2.33 0.06
N HIS A 184 6.03 2.83 -0.93
CA HIS A 184 4.70 2.33 -1.27
C HIS A 184 4.78 0.96 -1.94
N ILE A 185 3.87 0.06 -1.59
CA ILE A 185 3.79 -1.27 -2.21
C ILE A 185 2.73 -1.35 -3.31
N LEU A 186 1.81 -0.39 -3.37
CA LEU A 186 0.70 -0.36 -4.33
C LEU A 186 0.97 0.60 -5.48
N SER A 187 0.11 0.52 -6.49
CA SER A 187 0.01 1.47 -7.58
C SER A 187 -1.28 2.29 -7.44
N GLN A 188 -1.26 3.53 -7.88
CA GLN A 188 -2.46 4.36 -8.00
C GLN A 188 -2.96 4.38 -9.43
N VAL A 189 -4.27 4.27 -9.62
CA VAL A 189 -4.90 4.38 -10.92
C VAL A 189 -6.00 5.44 -10.88
N VAL A 190 -5.94 6.38 -11.81
CA VAL A 190 -6.92 7.45 -11.98
C VAL A 190 -7.29 7.62 -13.45
N PHE A 191 -8.49 8.09 -13.70
CA PHE A 191 -9.00 8.30 -15.04
C PHE A 191 -9.33 9.78 -15.29
N LYS A 192 -9.03 10.21 -16.51
CA LYS A 192 -9.48 11.46 -17.12
C LYS A 192 -10.36 11.14 -18.32
N ALA A 193 -11.12 12.11 -18.78
CA ALA A 193 -12.03 11.95 -19.91
C ALA A 193 -11.94 13.12 -20.88
N LYS A 194 -12.10 12.85 -22.17
CA LYS A 194 -12.41 13.81 -23.21
C LYS A 194 -13.13 13.11 -24.37
N THR A 195 -13.66 13.86 -25.31
CA THR A 195 -14.14 13.30 -26.58
C THR A 195 -13.12 13.48 -27.69
N THR A 196 -13.37 12.86 -28.83
CA THR A 196 -12.52 13.01 -30.04
C THR A 196 -12.72 14.33 -30.77
N SER A 197 -13.77 15.08 -30.45
CA SER A 197 -14.16 16.30 -31.15
C SER A 197 -15.04 17.17 -30.27
N SER A 198 -14.96 18.49 -30.46
CA SER A 198 -15.77 19.48 -29.73
C SER A 198 -17.28 19.43 -30.03
N ILE A 199 -17.69 18.77 -31.11
CA ILE A 199 -19.12 18.55 -31.42
C ILE A 199 -19.71 17.36 -30.65
N LEU A 200 -18.87 16.55 -30.02
CA LEU A 200 -19.27 15.44 -29.15
C LEU A 200 -19.28 15.88 -27.69
N GLU A 201 -20.28 15.46 -26.97
CA GLU A 201 -20.38 15.57 -25.53
C GLU A 201 -20.61 14.17 -24.93
N VAL A 202 -19.74 13.76 -24.02
CA VAL A 202 -19.93 12.57 -23.20
C VAL A 202 -20.42 12.96 -21.80
N ASP A 203 -21.36 12.17 -21.27
CA ASP A 203 -21.85 12.23 -19.89
C ASP A 203 -21.60 10.84 -19.29
N VAL A 204 -20.64 10.72 -18.39
CA VAL A 204 -20.23 9.45 -17.77
C VAL A 204 -20.83 9.33 -16.40
N GLN A 205 -21.60 8.28 -16.17
CA GLN A 205 -22.27 7.96 -14.91
C GLN A 205 -21.45 7.02 -14.04
N SER A 206 -20.77 6.03 -14.65
CA SER A 206 -19.91 5.10 -13.92
C SER A 206 -18.82 4.54 -14.81
N VAL A 207 -17.70 4.19 -14.19
CA VAL A 207 -16.62 3.41 -14.79
C VAL A 207 -16.25 2.29 -13.85
N LYS A 208 -16.10 1.09 -14.36
CA LYS A 208 -15.71 -0.07 -13.59
C LYS A 208 -14.65 -0.86 -14.35
N ILE A 209 -13.57 -1.19 -13.67
CA ILE A 209 -12.52 -2.06 -14.20
C ILE A 209 -12.81 -3.51 -13.78
N HIS A 210 -12.63 -4.44 -14.69
CA HIS A 210 -12.90 -5.86 -14.49
C HIS A 210 -11.68 -6.72 -14.78
N ASN A 211 -11.63 -7.89 -14.11
CA ASN A 211 -10.67 -8.96 -14.35
C ASN A 211 -9.21 -8.58 -14.11
N PHE A 212 -8.92 -8.05 -12.94
CA PHE A 212 -7.58 -7.90 -12.39
C PHE A 212 -7.46 -8.72 -11.10
N ALA A 213 -6.23 -9.09 -10.71
CA ALA A 213 -6.00 -9.79 -9.45
C ALA A 213 -6.25 -8.83 -8.27
N VAL A 214 -7.20 -9.19 -7.41
CA VAL A 214 -7.61 -8.36 -6.26
C VAL A 214 -6.85 -8.69 -4.98
N GLY A 215 -6.01 -9.71 -4.98
CA GLY A 215 -5.24 -10.13 -3.80
C GLY A 215 -3.85 -10.61 -4.16
N GLY A 216 -2.94 -10.50 -3.22
CA GLY A 216 -1.58 -10.96 -3.37
C GLY A 216 -0.77 -10.89 -2.09
N LYS A 217 0.42 -11.43 -2.15
CA LYS A 217 1.42 -11.39 -1.09
C LYS A 217 2.64 -10.65 -1.62
N PHE A 218 3.02 -9.60 -0.92
CA PHE A 218 4.20 -8.79 -1.18
C PHE A 218 5.35 -9.24 -0.28
N THR A 219 6.48 -9.60 -0.86
CA THR A 219 7.71 -9.91 -0.12
C THR A 219 8.53 -8.64 0.01
N LEU A 220 8.92 -8.27 1.23
CA LEU A 220 9.59 -7.00 1.53
C LEU A 220 11.04 -7.01 1.02
N PRO A 221 11.36 -6.29 -0.06
CA PRO A 221 12.73 -6.16 -0.51
C PRO A 221 13.48 -5.12 0.33
N GLU A 222 14.79 -5.23 0.39
CA GLU A 222 15.64 -4.19 0.98
C GLU A 222 15.76 -2.98 0.04
N GLU A 223 15.78 -3.24 -1.25
CA GLU A 223 15.84 -2.25 -2.31
C GLU A 223 14.46 -1.65 -2.62
N ASP A 224 14.37 -0.89 -3.71
CA ASP A 224 13.09 -0.35 -4.17
C ASP A 224 12.15 -1.46 -4.63
N PRO A 225 10.86 -1.37 -4.28
CA PRO A 225 9.89 -2.40 -4.58
C PRO A 225 9.63 -2.48 -6.09
N LYS A 226 9.35 -3.69 -6.57
CA LYS A 226 9.04 -3.99 -7.96
C LYS A 226 7.77 -4.83 -8.05
N MET A 227 7.14 -4.83 -9.20
CA MET A 227 5.99 -5.70 -9.47
C MET A 227 6.33 -7.19 -9.22
N SER A 228 7.57 -7.60 -9.47
CA SER A 228 8.04 -8.97 -9.22
C SER A 228 8.08 -9.40 -7.75
N ASP A 229 8.01 -8.46 -6.81
CA ASP A 229 7.97 -8.75 -5.37
C ASP A 229 6.57 -9.18 -4.90
N TRP A 230 5.59 -9.11 -5.81
CA TRP A 230 4.24 -9.56 -5.61
C TRP A 230 4.01 -10.99 -6.13
N THR A 231 3.42 -11.82 -5.29
CA THR A 231 2.82 -13.10 -5.69
C THR A 231 1.30 -12.93 -5.67
N LEU A 232 0.70 -12.88 -6.86
CA LEU A 232 -0.74 -12.64 -7.00
C LEU A 232 -1.53 -13.91 -6.64
N PHE A 233 -2.67 -13.71 -6.00
CA PHE A 233 -3.64 -14.79 -5.79
C PHE A 233 -4.47 -15.00 -7.06
N PRO A 234 -4.91 -16.23 -7.33
CA PRO A 234 -5.74 -16.55 -8.50
C PRO A 234 -7.19 -16.09 -8.32
N LEU A 235 -7.37 -14.90 -7.73
CA LEU A 235 -8.67 -14.30 -7.46
C LEU A 235 -8.78 -13.02 -8.30
N MET A 236 -9.68 -13.05 -9.27
CA MET A 236 -9.98 -11.91 -10.12
C MET A 236 -11.19 -11.16 -9.59
N GLY A 237 -11.17 -9.87 -9.71
CA GLY A 237 -12.26 -9.01 -9.25
C GLY A 237 -12.54 -7.83 -10.15
N ALA A 238 -13.36 -6.94 -9.62
CA ALA A 238 -13.73 -5.70 -10.26
C ALA A 238 -13.69 -4.55 -9.25
N TYR A 239 -13.48 -3.34 -9.76
CA TYR A 239 -13.42 -2.13 -8.96
C TYR A 239 -14.20 -1.00 -9.65
N THR A 240 -15.06 -0.33 -8.89
CA THR A 240 -15.83 0.82 -9.38
C THR A 240 -15.04 2.10 -9.09
N VAL A 241 -14.75 2.87 -10.14
CA VAL A 241 -14.03 4.13 -10.04
C VAL A 241 -14.89 5.14 -9.27
N LYS A 242 -14.34 5.73 -8.23
CA LYS A 242 -14.97 6.87 -7.57
C LYS A 242 -14.84 8.08 -8.47
N LEU A 243 -15.98 8.56 -8.98
CA LEU A 243 -16.00 9.72 -9.87
C LEU A 243 -15.84 11.02 -9.07
N ASN A 244 -15.31 12.04 -9.74
CA ASN A 244 -15.15 13.41 -9.20
C ASN A 244 -16.49 14.10 -8.91
N ALA A 245 -17.56 13.70 -9.62
CA ALA A 245 -18.92 14.14 -9.43
C ALA A 245 -19.90 13.00 -9.70
N ALA A 246 -21.19 13.16 -9.35
CA ALA A 246 -22.22 12.16 -9.62
C ALA A 246 -22.28 11.74 -11.09
N ASN A 247 -22.07 12.72 -11.99
CA ASN A 247 -21.88 12.49 -13.43
C ASN A 247 -20.76 13.42 -13.89
N VAL A 248 -19.88 12.94 -14.76
CA VAL A 248 -18.81 13.76 -15.34
C VAL A 248 -19.11 14.01 -16.80
N LYS A 249 -19.21 15.29 -17.16
CA LYS A 249 -19.49 15.71 -18.55
C LYS A 249 -18.26 16.40 -19.13
N THR A 250 -17.98 16.07 -20.36
CA THR A 250 -16.92 16.78 -21.12
C THR A 250 -17.15 16.67 -22.61
N ASN A 251 -16.50 17.56 -23.33
CA ASN A 251 -16.30 17.50 -24.78
C ASN A 251 -14.83 17.22 -25.09
N ASP A 252 -14.19 17.94 -25.99
CA ASP A 252 -12.78 17.76 -26.35
C ASP A 252 -11.78 18.26 -25.28
N ALA A 253 -12.26 18.96 -24.25
CA ALA A 253 -11.42 19.35 -23.12
C ALA A 253 -11.18 18.14 -22.18
N VAL A 254 -9.94 17.98 -21.72
CA VAL A 254 -9.60 16.94 -20.73
C VAL A 254 -10.12 17.35 -19.35
N VAL A 255 -10.91 16.48 -18.73
CA VAL A 255 -11.42 16.66 -17.38
C VAL A 255 -11.03 15.47 -16.50
N ASP A 256 -10.94 15.70 -15.19
CA ASP A 256 -10.76 14.62 -14.24
C ASP A 256 -12.06 13.82 -14.11
N LEU A 257 -11.99 12.54 -14.47
CA LEU A 257 -13.10 11.60 -14.35
C LEU A 257 -13.13 11.00 -12.95
N SER A 258 -11.98 10.55 -12.46
CA SER A 258 -11.82 10.07 -11.09
C SER A 258 -11.77 11.23 -10.08
N ASP A 259 -12.23 10.97 -8.86
CA ASP A 259 -11.88 11.77 -7.71
C ASP A 259 -10.36 11.64 -7.45
N MET A 260 -9.61 12.68 -7.81
CA MET A 260 -8.14 12.68 -7.67
C MET A 260 -7.67 12.61 -6.22
N ASN A 261 -8.56 12.88 -5.24
CA ASN A 261 -8.29 12.74 -3.82
C ASN A 261 -8.56 11.31 -3.29
N SER A 262 -9.14 10.44 -4.13
CA SER A 262 -9.46 9.06 -3.79
C SER A 262 -9.10 8.14 -4.96
N PRO A 263 -7.80 8.05 -5.31
CA PRO A 263 -7.34 7.19 -6.40
C PRO A 263 -7.59 5.72 -6.05
N MET A 264 -7.76 4.91 -7.08
CA MET A 264 -7.82 3.46 -6.89
C MET A 264 -6.44 2.96 -6.46
N MET A 265 -6.39 2.25 -5.33
CA MET A 265 -5.17 1.55 -4.86
C MET A 265 -5.17 0.13 -5.43
N MET A 266 -4.23 -0.14 -6.32
CA MET A 266 -4.18 -1.37 -7.10
C MET A 266 -2.92 -2.15 -6.78
N ILE A 267 -3.04 -3.48 -6.73
CA ILE A 267 -1.87 -4.34 -6.62
C ILE A 267 -1.06 -4.24 -7.92
N PRO A 268 0.27 -4.00 -7.84
CA PRO A 268 1.15 -4.01 -8.99
C PRO A 268 1.05 -5.31 -9.78
N GLN A 269 0.69 -5.21 -11.05
CA GLN A 269 0.49 -6.35 -11.92
C GLN A 269 0.47 -5.97 -13.39
N GLN A 270 0.76 -6.96 -14.25
CA GLN A 270 0.52 -6.86 -15.68
C GLN A 270 -0.90 -7.33 -15.98
N LEU A 271 -1.68 -6.51 -16.65
CA LEU A 271 -3.02 -6.86 -17.10
C LEU A 271 -2.97 -7.64 -18.43
N THR A 272 -3.93 -8.55 -18.60
CA THR A 272 -4.17 -9.19 -19.88
C THR A 272 -5.32 -8.44 -20.56
N LYS A 273 -5.04 -7.73 -21.63
CA LYS A 273 -6.03 -6.99 -22.40
C LYS A 273 -7.08 -7.93 -22.95
N TRP A 274 -8.34 -7.54 -22.82
CA TRP A 274 -9.42 -8.18 -23.54
C TRP A 274 -9.13 -8.14 -25.05
N SER A 275 -9.02 -9.31 -25.66
CA SER A 275 -8.82 -9.42 -27.09
C SER A 275 -10.11 -8.97 -27.79
N THR A 276 -10.01 -7.83 -28.45
CA THR A 276 -11.11 -7.28 -29.22
C THR A 276 -11.60 -8.30 -30.21
N TYR A 277 -12.90 -8.38 -30.23
CA TYR A 277 -13.80 -9.03 -31.11
C TYR A 277 -13.20 -9.59 -32.41
N SER A 278 -13.33 -10.87 -32.56
CA SER A 278 -13.54 -11.53 -33.86
C SER A 278 -15.03 -11.80 -33.95
N ALA A 279 -15.67 -11.47 -35.10
CA ALA A 279 -17.10 -11.62 -35.29
C ALA A 279 -17.64 -12.93 -34.67
N GLY A 280 -18.59 -12.79 -33.74
CA GLY A 280 -19.23 -13.92 -33.06
C GLY A 280 -18.71 -14.32 -31.69
N THR A 281 -17.76 -13.58 -31.08
CA THR A 281 -17.37 -13.79 -29.69
C THR A 281 -18.06 -12.77 -28.78
N ALA A 282 -18.91 -13.26 -27.87
CA ALA A 282 -19.52 -12.41 -26.85
C ALA A 282 -18.48 -11.77 -25.96
N VAL A 283 -18.76 -10.57 -25.45
CA VAL A 283 -17.99 -9.94 -24.37
C VAL A 283 -17.79 -10.97 -23.25
N PRO A 284 -16.57 -11.18 -22.72
CA PRO A 284 -16.36 -12.10 -21.62
C PRO A 284 -17.24 -11.69 -20.44
N LYS A 285 -18.26 -12.47 -20.12
CA LYS A 285 -19.02 -12.26 -18.90
C LYS A 285 -18.11 -12.62 -17.74
N ILE A 286 -18.00 -11.72 -16.78
CA ILE A 286 -17.13 -11.84 -15.59
C ILE A 286 -17.35 -13.16 -14.85
N GLU A 287 -18.61 -13.61 -14.86
CA GLU A 287 -19.07 -14.75 -14.07
C GLU A 287 -18.85 -16.10 -14.74
N ALA A 288 -18.54 -16.11 -16.04
CA ALA A 288 -18.67 -17.34 -16.79
C ALA A 288 -17.42 -18.21 -16.82
N ASP A 289 -16.18 -17.71 -16.72
CA ASP A 289 -15.08 -18.60 -17.11
C ASP A 289 -13.69 -18.34 -16.50
N GLY A 290 -13.52 -17.55 -15.45
CA GLY A 290 -12.20 -17.27 -14.89
C GLY A 290 -11.25 -16.63 -15.91
N LYS A 291 -11.78 -15.95 -16.91
CA LYS A 291 -11.00 -15.24 -17.92
C LYS A 291 -10.28 -14.09 -17.28
N LYS A 292 -9.00 -13.98 -17.57
CA LYS A 292 -8.11 -12.97 -17.04
C LYS A 292 -8.05 -11.69 -17.89
N GLU A 293 -8.92 -11.57 -18.88
CA GLU A 293 -8.92 -10.47 -19.84
C GLU A 293 -9.58 -9.23 -19.23
N CYS A 294 -8.81 -8.16 -19.09
CA CYS A 294 -9.23 -6.92 -18.45
C CYS A 294 -9.95 -5.99 -19.41
N TYR A 295 -11.04 -5.39 -18.93
CA TYR A 295 -11.82 -4.39 -19.66
C TYR A 295 -12.45 -3.36 -18.72
N LEU A 296 -12.88 -2.24 -19.27
CA LEU A 296 -13.72 -1.25 -18.59
C LEU A 296 -15.17 -1.45 -19.00
N GLU A 297 -16.06 -1.38 -18.02
CA GLU A 297 -17.50 -1.22 -18.17
C GLU A 297 -17.84 0.23 -17.87
N ILE A 298 -18.43 0.93 -18.84
CA ILE A 298 -18.68 2.37 -18.73
C ILE A 298 -20.16 2.64 -18.98
N SER A 299 -20.87 3.21 -18.00
CA SER A 299 -22.22 3.71 -18.18
C SER A 299 -22.17 5.17 -18.62
N MET A 300 -22.66 5.45 -19.83
CA MET A 300 -22.49 6.77 -20.45
C MET A 300 -23.63 7.15 -21.39
N LYS A 301 -23.68 8.44 -21.72
CA LYS A 301 -24.40 8.99 -22.87
C LYS A 301 -23.41 9.69 -23.76
N LEU A 302 -23.61 9.63 -25.06
CA LEU A 302 -22.83 10.37 -26.04
C LEU A 302 -23.76 11.14 -26.93
N LYS A 303 -23.51 12.43 -27.08
CA LYS A 303 -24.24 13.31 -28.00
C LYS A 303 -23.31 13.85 -29.07
N GLN A 304 -23.89 14.09 -30.21
CA GLN A 304 -23.33 14.95 -31.26
C GLN A 304 -24.26 16.15 -31.43
N ASN A 305 -23.82 17.32 -31.06
CA ASN A 305 -24.69 18.48 -30.89
C ASN A 305 -25.85 18.15 -29.92
N ASP A 306 -27.10 18.24 -30.38
CA ASP A 306 -28.29 17.93 -29.57
C ASP A 306 -28.80 16.49 -29.72
N SER A 307 -28.18 15.69 -30.59
CA SER A 307 -28.65 14.35 -30.94
C SER A 307 -27.87 13.29 -30.16
N TYR A 308 -28.59 12.35 -29.50
CA TYR A 308 -27.96 11.23 -28.82
C TYR A 308 -27.45 10.19 -29.84
N LEU A 309 -26.18 9.86 -29.76
CA LEU A 309 -25.57 8.73 -30.48
C LEU A 309 -25.59 7.48 -29.62
N ILE A 310 -25.39 7.62 -28.29
CA ILE A 310 -25.45 6.54 -27.32
C ILE A 310 -26.31 7.01 -26.15
N GLY A 311 -27.25 6.16 -25.74
CA GLY A 311 -28.20 6.50 -24.66
C GLY A 311 -29.33 7.39 -25.10
N SER A 312 -30.00 8.05 -24.19
CA SER A 312 -31.09 9.01 -24.39
C SER A 312 -31.11 10.06 -23.27
N ALA A 313 -32.07 11.00 -23.34
CA ALA A 313 -32.28 11.94 -22.24
C ALA A 313 -32.51 11.22 -20.91
N ALA A 314 -33.24 10.12 -20.92
CA ALA A 314 -33.63 9.38 -19.72
C ALA A 314 -32.70 8.20 -19.39
N GLU A 315 -31.91 7.71 -20.33
CA GLU A 315 -31.23 6.42 -20.17
C GLU A 315 -29.74 6.50 -20.54
N TYR A 316 -28.90 6.01 -19.65
CA TYR A 316 -27.49 5.70 -19.92
C TYR A 316 -27.39 4.33 -20.58
N LYS A 317 -26.38 4.15 -21.40
CA LYS A 317 -26.01 2.86 -21.99
C LYS A 317 -24.66 2.42 -21.47
N THR A 318 -24.55 1.12 -21.26
CA THR A 318 -23.28 0.50 -20.92
C THR A 318 -22.49 0.20 -22.18
N VAL A 319 -21.24 0.61 -22.19
CA VAL A 319 -20.27 0.26 -23.25
C VAL A 319 -19.07 -0.42 -22.61
N TYR A 320 -18.42 -1.28 -23.36
CA TYR A 320 -17.26 -2.05 -22.90
C TYR A 320 -16.03 -1.65 -23.69
N VAL A 321 -14.89 -1.54 -23.00
CA VAL A 321 -13.64 -1.07 -23.59
C VAL A 321 -12.50 -1.99 -23.15
N PRO A 322 -11.76 -2.61 -24.09
CA PRO A 322 -10.56 -3.35 -23.75
C PRO A 322 -9.59 -2.46 -22.97
N PHE A 323 -9.06 -2.98 -21.89
CA PHE A 323 -8.16 -2.22 -21.04
C PHE A 323 -6.88 -3.01 -20.77
N ASP A 324 -5.74 -2.36 -20.94
CA ASP A 324 -4.44 -2.90 -20.57
C ASP A 324 -3.55 -1.82 -19.95
N ASN A 325 -2.44 -2.28 -19.38
CA ASN A 325 -1.40 -1.43 -18.83
C ASN A 325 -0.03 -1.77 -19.43
N ALA A 326 0.05 -1.80 -20.71
CA ALA A 326 1.18 -2.21 -21.58
C ALA A 326 2.54 -2.60 -20.92
N THR A 327 2.95 -1.85 -19.88
CA THR A 327 4.20 -2.06 -19.14
C THR A 327 4.00 -2.64 -17.74
N GLY A 328 2.75 -2.92 -17.35
CA GLY A 328 2.41 -3.28 -15.97
C GLY A 328 2.28 -2.09 -15.04
N TRP A 329 1.67 -2.32 -13.90
CA TRP A 329 1.64 -1.38 -12.78
C TRP A 329 2.79 -1.69 -11.84
N GLU A 330 3.62 -0.69 -11.54
CA GLU A 330 4.75 -0.79 -10.61
C GLU A 330 4.41 -0.13 -9.27
N PRO A 331 4.98 -0.61 -8.15
CA PRO A 331 4.79 0.00 -6.83
C PRO A 331 5.19 1.48 -6.82
N GLY A 332 4.47 2.29 -6.06
CA GLY A 332 4.79 3.70 -5.88
C GLY A 332 4.58 4.58 -7.10
N LYS A 333 3.85 4.09 -8.12
CA LYS A 333 3.56 4.83 -9.34
C LYS A 333 2.09 5.17 -9.44
N ARG A 334 1.80 6.38 -9.97
CA ARG A 334 0.46 6.80 -10.34
C ARG A 334 0.29 6.70 -11.86
N TYR A 335 -0.74 5.95 -12.27
CA TYR A 335 -1.12 5.76 -13.66
C TYR A 335 -2.36 6.58 -13.97
N ILE A 336 -2.24 7.47 -14.96
CA ILE A 336 -3.29 8.39 -15.38
C ILE A 336 -3.75 7.98 -16.77
N TYR A 337 -4.98 7.48 -16.88
CA TYR A 337 -5.57 7.06 -18.14
C TYR A 337 -6.59 8.10 -18.60
N THR A 338 -6.37 8.68 -19.78
CA THR A 338 -7.33 9.59 -20.39
C THR A 338 -8.20 8.80 -21.37
N LEU A 339 -9.46 8.58 -21.01
CA LEU A 339 -10.43 7.93 -21.87
C LEU A 339 -10.88 8.92 -22.96
N ILE A 340 -10.79 8.50 -24.22
CA ILE A 340 -11.12 9.32 -25.38
C ILE A 340 -12.37 8.75 -26.01
N PHE A 341 -13.50 9.41 -25.76
CA PHE A 341 -14.80 8.91 -26.15
C PHE A 341 -15.14 9.28 -27.59
N GLY A 342 -15.48 8.27 -28.39
CA GLY A 342 -15.99 8.39 -29.73
C GLY A 342 -16.95 7.27 -30.10
N GLY A 343 -17.10 6.28 -29.20
CA GLY A 343 -17.94 5.10 -29.41
C GLY A 343 -17.73 4.07 -28.31
N GLY A 344 -17.65 2.80 -28.67
CA GLY A 344 -17.46 1.66 -27.78
C GLY A 344 -18.00 0.38 -28.40
N TYR A 345 -18.14 -0.64 -27.56
CA TYR A 345 -18.75 -1.94 -27.92
C TYR A 345 -20.01 -2.16 -27.08
N ASP A 346 -21.01 -2.84 -27.66
CA ASP A 346 -22.17 -3.30 -26.92
C ASP A 346 -21.87 -4.58 -26.12
N ASP A 347 -22.88 -5.15 -25.48
CA ASP A 347 -22.78 -6.39 -24.70
C ASP A 347 -22.55 -7.64 -25.56
N GLN A 348 -22.65 -7.53 -26.87
CA GLN A 348 -22.33 -8.58 -27.84
C GLN A 348 -20.91 -8.44 -28.42
N GLY A 349 -20.20 -7.34 -28.04
CA GLY A 349 -18.87 -7.03 -28.55
C GLY A 349 -18.88 -6.38 -29.93
N GLU A 350 -20.03 -5.88 -30.42
CA GLU A 350 -20.11 -5.16 -31.67
C GLU A 350 -19.77 -3.68 -31.48
N PRO A 351 -19.01 -3.07 -32.42
CA PRO A 351 -18.71 -1.65 -32.34
C PRO A 351 -19.99 -0.80 -32.44
N ILE A 352 -20.23 0.05 -31.43
CA ILE A 352 -21.38 0.99 -31.46
C ILE A 352 -21.08 2.16 -32.38
N LEU A 353 -19.88 2.68 -32.31
CA LEU A 353 -19.33 3.74 -33.16
C LEU A 353 -17.81 3.50 -33.29
N SER A 354 -17.01 4.56 -33.41
CA SER A 354 -15.57 4.39 -33.27
C SER A 354 -15.24 3.89 -31.87
N PRO A 355 -14.34 2.89 -31.71
CA PRO A 355 -13.96 2.39 -30.41
C PRO A 355 -13.44 3.51 -29.48
N ILE A 356 -13.79 3.42 -28.21
CA ILE A 356 -13.17 4.27 -27.18
C ILE A 356 -11.70 3.90 -27.10
N THR A 357 -10.85 4.91 -27.18
CA THR A 357 -9.41 4.78 -27.00
C THR A 357 -8.97 5.44 -25.70
N PHE A 358 -7.76 5.17 -25.26
CA PHE A 358 -7.17 5.87 -24.12
C PHE A 358 -5.68 6.10 -24.31
N ASN A 359 -5.18 7.16 -23.71
CA ASN A 359 -3.77 7.42 -23.54
C ASN A 359 -3.41 7.20 -22.07
N ALA A 360 -2.25 6.61 -21.84
CA ALA A 360 -1.72 6.38 -20.50
C ALA A 360 -0.50 7.25 -20.26
N ALA A 361 -0.39 7.82 -19.08
CA ALA A 361 0.80 8.49 -18.58
C ALA A 361 1.14 7.92 -17.20
N THR A 362 2.42 7.84 -16.89
CA THR A 362 2.92 7.40 -15.59
C THR A 362 3.62 8.57 -14.92
N ALA A 363 3.35 8.77 -13.66
CA ALA A 363 4.06 9.72 -12.81
C ALA A 363 4.50 9.03 -11.54
N ASP A 364 5.62 9.45 -10.98
CA ASP A 364 5.93 9.12 -9.59
C ASP A 364 4.84 9.72 -8.70
N TRP A 365 4.66 9.23 -7.48
CA TRP A 365 3.65 9.78 -6.56
C TRP A 365 3.95 11.23 -6.12
N VAL A 366 4.92 11.83 -6.73
CA VAL A 366 5.21 13.26 -6.72
C VAL A 366 4.39 13.90 -7.84
N ASP A 367 3.72 15.02 -7.62
CA ASP A 367 2.97 15.73 -8.65
C ASP A 367 3.86 15.98 -9.87
N ALA A 368 3.76 15.15 -10.88
CA ALA A 368 4.31 15.45 -12.18
C ALA A 368 3.26 16.25 -12.94
N ALA A 369 3.62 17.44 -13.40
CA ALA A 369 2.90 18.12 -14.45
C ALA A 369 2.76 17.11 -15.61
N GLY A 370 1.50 16.73 -15.92
CA GLY A 370 1.22 15.68 -16.89
C GLY A 370 1.92 15.89 -18.21
N THR A 371 2.81 15.01 -18.55
CA THR A 371 3.30 14.85 -19.92
C THR A 371 2.48 13.75 -20.57
N ASP A 372 1.73 14.08 -21.59
CA ASP A 372 0.99 13.13 -22.41
C ASP A 372 1.97 12.17 -23.09
N VAL A 373 1.97 10.91 -22.68
CA VAL A 373 2.71 9.87 -23.38
C VAL A 373 1.74 9.21 -24.37
N ASN A 374 1.93 9.48 -25.65
CA ASN A 374 1.22 8.81 -26.71
C ASN A 374 1.75 7.39 -26.87
N ILE A 375 0.97 6.42 -26.47
CA ILE A 375 1.21 5.02 -26.83
C ILE A 375 0.53 4.78 -28.18
N LYS A 376 1.36 4.62 -29.24
CA LYS A 376 0.90 4.26 -30.59
C LYS A 376 0.67 2.76 -30.68
#